data_682a0baad38cd58a8ab731b6bd553ba4
#
_entry.id   682a0baad38cd58a8ab731b6bd553ba4
#
_cell.length_a   1.000
_cell.length_b   1.000
_cell.length_c   1.000
_cell.angle_alpha   90.00
_cell.angle_beta   90.00
_cell.angle_gamma   90.00
#
_symmetry.space_group_name_H-M   'P 1'
#
loop_
_entity.id
_entity.type
_entity.pdbx_description
1 polymer ?
#
loop_
_entity_poly.entity_id
_entity_poly.type
_entity_poly.pdbx_seq_one_letter_code
_entity_poly.pdbx_strand_id
1 'polypeptide(L)'
;VPPNRMNNGFLPNVKRTMLRSIDLFSFFSIFCVLALPAKDTFSPYTRADEVPQSATALWKSYDSKAEPLEVKVHHEWKEGGMVSRLVSFKVGTFKGAGARIAAYYCFPENGKKNPAFVWSHGGGQRADRRRGHYYASQGFATIDINWLGRPLEADLDPENKWGTDGGAVDPSQGPRFYSKALRKGWKRSLQADEYTIAPIASPRNANWFLLAVAARRAITFLEEQAEVDPERLGFTGFSMGGTITSMTATDPRLKAVAPFVGGTGFLHMDFPGIPRSSIGTHFKNLDLYRKTIDPSAYWPSVKCPVMFITSSNDFHSAFQRIYRSMDLLPHDNWRVTGNMHANHGPGPEQWILLNHWFKQHLAAEDKSIPVTPPSGFDIENGVAHFSVTPVAQDRLAEVEIYYSYDPNCVTRFWKKALVKTEWPSSYKAAVNRLRYPNHLKLVLVVHFYLSSTWW
;
A
#
# COMPACT_ATOMS: atom_id res chain seq x y z
N VAL A 1 27.60 49.06 45.47
CA VAL A 1 28.04 50.45 45.76
C VAL A 1 28.79 50.95 44.53
N PRO A 2 28.36 51.99 43.88
CA PRO A 2 29.01 52.68 42.76
C PRO A 2 29.91 53.79 43.32
N PRO A 3 30.37 54.81 42.60
CA PRO A 3 30.47 55.24 41.21
C PRO A 3 31.84 55.88 40.85
N ASN A 4 32.02 56.45 39.65
CA ASN A 4 32.42 57.83 39.33
C ASN A 4 33.05 57.90 37.92
N ARG A 5 32.50 58.72 37.14
CA ARG A 5 32.72 60.15 36.72
C ARG A 5 33.91 60.39 35.81
N MET A 6 33.56 60.91 34.67
CA MET A 6 34.03 62.13 33.97
C MET A 6 35.50 62.21 33.50
N ASN A 7 35.73 62.50 32.24
CA ASN A 7 36.01 63.87 31.82
C ASN A 7 36.19 64.07 30.31
N ASN A 8 35.57 65.09 29.85
CA ASN A 8 35.82 66.04 28.78
C ASN A 8 37.14 66.05 28.02
N GLY A 9 37.06 66.33 26.74
CA GLY A 9 38.20 66.91 26.03
C GLY A 9 38.02 67.16 24.54
N PHE A 10 37.57 68.35 24.16
CA PHE A 10 37.99 69.16 23.00
C PHE A 10 37.77 68.63 21.55
N LEU A 11 36.91 69.38 20.83
CA LEU A 11 36.94 69.62 19.38
C LEU A 11 38.17 70.42 18.93
N PRO A 12 38.59 70.32 17.65
CA PRO A 12 38.49 71.51 16.81
C PRO A 12 37.91 71.28 15.44
N ASN A 13 37.33 72.40 14.98
CA ASN A 13 36.80 72.71 13.65
C ASN A 13 37.75 72.39 12.49
N VAL A 14 37.22 71.85 11.36
CA VAL A 14 37.73 72.13 10.02
C VAL A 14 36.60 72.04 8.98
N LYS A 15 36.32 73.18 8.42
CA LYS A 15 35.85 73.55 7.08
C LYS A 15 34.84 72.70 6.31
N ARG A 16 33.71 73.32 6.06
CA ARG A 16 32.74 73.09 4.97
C ARG A 16 33.41 73.07 3.61
N THR A 17 33.21 72.01 2.84
CA THR A 17 33.29 72.06 1.37
C THR A 17 31.96 71.46 0.87
N MET A 18 31.21 72.36 0.16
CA MET A 18 29.98 72.02 -0.58
C MET A 18 30.35 71.08 -1.69
N LEU A 19 29.79 69.86 -1.69
CA LEU A 19 29.68 69.06 -2.87
C LEU A 19 28.17 68.80 -3.12
N ARG A 20 27.74 69.15 -4.34
CA ARG A 20 26.41 69.03 -4.82
C ARG A 20 25.94 67.57 -4.75
N SER A 21 24.78 67.36 -4.12
CA SER A 21 23.99 66.13 -4.17
C SER A 21 23.43 65.96 -5.58
N ILE A 22 23.83 64.86 -6.24
CA ILE A 22 23.13 64.31 -7.38
C ILE A 22 22.12 63.31 -6.78
N ASP A 23 20.84 63.66 -6.83
CA ASP A 23 19.73 62.81 -6.46
C ASP A 23 19.62 61.67 -7.49
N LEU A 24 20.15 60.51 -7.13
CA LEU A 24 19.91 59.25 -7.87
C LEU A 24 18.60 58.64 -7.34
N PHE A 25 17.50 58.99 -7.94
CA PHE A 25 16.23 58.26 -7.75
C PHE A 25 16.38 56.84 -8.28
N SER A 26 16.77 55.91 -7.41
CA SER A 26 16.66 54.46 -7.68
C SER A 26 15.18 54.06 -7.66
N PHE A 27 14.60 53.92 -8.84
CA PHE A 27 13.32 53.24 -9.02
C PHE A 27 13.50 51.76 -8.63
N PHE A 28 13.23 51.43 -7.39
CA PHE A 28 12.99 50.03 -7.00
C PHE A 28 11.61 49.65 -7.54
N SER A 29 11.57 49.10 -8.75
CA SER A 29 10.40 48.39 -9.25
C SER A 29 10.25 47.13 -8.45
N ILE A 30 9.38 47.15 -7.44
CA ILE A 30 8.90 45.94 -6.75
C ILE A 30 8.06 45.18 -7.78
N PHE A 31 8.70 44.26 -8.49
CA PHE A 31 7.96 43.21 -9.21
C PHE A 31 7.27 42.35 -8.16
N CYS A 32 6.04 42.70 -7.83
CA CYS A 32 5.12 41.81 -7.13
C CYS A 32 4.80 40.70 -8.12
N VAL A 33 5.59 39.64 -8.12
CA VAL A 33 5.23 38.41 -8.82
C VAL A 33 4.00 37.88 -8.11
N LEU A 34 2.84 38.21 -8.63
CA LEU A 34 1.59 37.56 -8.26
C LEU A 34 1.79 36.07 -8.58
N ALA A 35 2.15 35.30 -7.59
CA ALA A 35 2.20 33.85 -7.73
C ALA A 35 0.79 33.39 -8.10
N LEU A 36 0.61 32.99 -9.35
CA LEU A 36 -0.61 32.32 -9.78
C LEU A 36 -0.87 31.15 -8.81
N PRO A 37 -2.11 30.98 -8.36
CA PRO A 37 -2.42 29.84 -7.49
C PRO A 37 -2.00 28.56 -8.20
N ALA A 38 -1.28 27.69 -7.49
CA ALA A 38 -0.83 26.42 -8.03
C ALA A 38 -2.05 25.64 -8.54
N LYS A 39 -1.96 25.13 -9.77
CA LYS A 39 -3.03 24.36 -10.38
C LYS A 39 -3.24 23.07 -9.58
N ASP A 40 -4.48 22.73 -9.28
CA ASP A 40 -4.82 21.48 -8.61
C ASP A 40 -4.44 20.28 -9.48
N THR A 41 -3.94 19.22 -8.84
CA THR A 41 -3.60 17.94 -9.48
C THR A 41 -4.80 17.34 -10.21
N PHE A 42 -5.99 17.55 -9.66
CA PHE A 42 -7.24 17.10 -10.28
C PHE A 42 -8.23 18.24 -10.39
N SER A 43 -8.68 18.51 -11.60
CA SER A 43 -9.85 19.38 -11.80
C SER A 43 -11.09 18.69 -11.22
N PRO A 44 -11.93 19.39 -10.43
CA PRO A 44 -13.15 18.81 -9.90
C PRO A 44 -14.12 18.45 -11.02
N TYR A 45 -14.84 17.35 -10.85
CA TYR A 45 -16.02 17.05 -11.70
C TYR A 45 -17.17 17.92 -11.24
N THR A 46 -17.78 18.63 -12.17
CA THR A 46 -18.91 19.55 -11.89
C THR A 46 -20.24 19.01 -12.41
N ARG A 47 -20.19 18.07 -13.37
CA ARG A 47 -21.37 17.44 -13.96
C ARG A 47 -21.28 15.92 -13.83
N ALA A 48 -22.45 15.28 -13.72
CA ALA A 48 -22.55 13.84 -13.52
C ALA A 48 -22.00 13.02 -14.70
N ASP A 49 -22.11 13.53 -15.92
CA ASP A 49 -21.60 12.90 -17.14
C ASP A 49 -20.06 12.91 -17.25
N GLU A 50 -19.39 13.75 -16.48
CA GLU A 50 -17.92 13.80 -16.38
C GLU A 50 -17.38 12.73 -15.43
N VAL A 51 -18.20 12.20 -14.52
CA VAL A 51 -17.75 11.27 -13.48
C VAL A 51 -17.42 9.90 -14.07
N PRO A 52 -16.17 9.42 -13.90
CA PRO A 52 -15.77 8.12 -14.44
C PRO A 52 -16.56 6.98 -13.81
N GLN A 53 -17.00 6.05 -14.63
CA GLN A 53 -17.84 4.91 -14.26
C GLN A 53 -17.06 3.60 -14.09
N SER A 54 -15.73 3.64 -14.16
CA SER A 54 -14.85 2.47 -13.93
C SER A 54 -13.51 2.90 -13.34
N ALA A 55 -12.80 1.95 -12.70
CA ALA A 55 -11.44 2.19 -12.20
C ALA A 55 -10.49 2.60 -13.35
N THR A 56 -10.55 1.94 -14.49
CA THR A 56 -9.73 2.30 -15.65
C THR A 56 -9.99 3.74 -16.12
N ALA A 57 -11.24 4.14 -16.23
CA ALA A 57 -11.59 5.51 -16.62
C ALA A 57 -11.14 6.55 -15.57
N LEU A 58 -11.22 6.20 -14.28
CA LEU A 58 -10.78 7.08 -13.18
C LEU A 58 -9.30 7.45 -13.28
N TRP A 59 -8.46 6.51 -13.70
CA TRP A 59 -7.00 6.69 -13.78
C TRP A 59 -6.48 7.09 -15.16
N LYS A 60 -7.35 7.10 -16.19
CA LYS A 60 -6.94 7.32 -17.59
C LYS A 60 -6.15 8.62 -17.83
N SER A 61 -6.52 9.69 -17.14
CA SER A 61 -5.90 11.00 -17.29
C SER A 61 -4.89 11.35 -16.19
N TYR A 62 -4.61 10.44 -15.27
CA TYR A 62 -3.67 10.70 -14.19
C TYR A 62 -2.25 10.37 -14.62
N ASP A 63 -1.39 11.39 -14.58
CA ASP A 63 0.04 11.25 -14.72
C ASP A 63 0.72 11.53 -13.38
N SER A 64 1.33 10.50 -12.79
CA SER A 64 2.03 10.62 -11.51
C SER A 64 3.35 11.40 -11.61
N LYS A 65 3.79 11.78 -12.82
CA LYS A 65 5.00 12.57 -13.09
C LYS A 65 4.69 14.03 -13.46
N ALA A 66 3.42 14.40 -13.60
CA ALA A 66 3.03 15.74 -14.06
C ALA A 66 3.51 16.87 -13.15
N GLU A 67 3.69 16.59 -11.86
CA GLU A 67 4.21 17.54 -10.89
C GLU A 67 5.53 17.04 -10.29
N PRO A 68 6.53 17.92 -10.03
CA PRO A 68 7.75 17.54 -9.33
C PRO A 68 7.46 16.90 -7.96
N LEU A 69 8.29 15.97 -7.54
CA LEU A 69 8.17 15.35 -6.20
C LEU A 69 8.62 16.30 -5.08
N GLU A 70 9.44 17.28 -5.38
CA GLU A 70 9.99 18.21 -4.39
C GLU A 70 10.54 17.46 -3.15
N VAL A 71 11.34 16.42 -3.38
CA VAL A 71 11.86 15.55 -2.32
C VAL A 71 12.67 16.35 -1.32
N LYS A 72 12.40 16.09 -0.03
CA LYS A 72 13.21 16.59 1.10
C LYS A 72 13.73 15.40 1.87
N VAL A 73 15.05 15.35 2.07
CA VAL A 73 15.69 14.40 2.99
C VAL A 73 15.79 15.11 4.35
N HIS A 74 15.16 14.54 5.36
CA HIS A 74 15.14 15.08 6.72
C HIS A 74 16.25 14.50 7.57
N HIS A 75 16.54 13.20 7.38
CA HIS A 75 17.63 12.52 8.08
C HIS A 75 18.14 11.33 7.28
N GLU A 76 19.40 10.98 7.45
CA GLU A 76 20.03 9.81 6.85
C GLU A 76 20.79 9.01 7.92
N TRP A 77 20.63 7.71 7.88
CA TRP A 77 21.38 6.72 8.67
C TRP A 77 22.15 5.82 7.72
N LYS A 78 23.40 5.49 8.12
CA LYS A 78 24.23 4.50 7.43
C LYS A 78 24.65 3.44 8.44
N GLU A 79 24.28 2.22 8.19
CA GLU A 79 24.52 1.11 9.11
C GLU A 79 24.62 -0.21 8.34
N GLY A 80 25.69 -0.99 8.60
CA GLY A 80 25.85 -2.34 8.06
C GLY A 80 25.86 -2.41 6.53
N GLY A 81 26.32 -1.36 5.82
CA GLY A 81 26.31 -1.32 4.35
C GLY A 81 24.93 -0.97 3.75
N MET A 82 24.00 -0.50 4.57
CA MET A 82 22.70 -0.01 4.14
C MET A 82 22.53 1.47 4.47
N VAL A 83 21.82 2.19 3.60
CA VAL A 83 21.41 3.58 3.82
C VAL A 83 19.92 3.62 4.07
N SER A 84 19.50 4.38 5.08
CA SER A 84 18.09 4.65 5.36
C SER A 84 17.89 6.17 5.41
N ARG A 85 16.90 6.68 4.70
CA ARG A 85 16.56 8.11 4.67
C ARG A 85 15.13 8.32 5.15
N LEU A 86 14.94 9.25 6.06
CA LEU A 86 13.62 9.84 6.31
C LEU A 86 13.40 10.93 5.28
N VAL A 87 12.42 10.76 4.42
CA VAL A 87 12.12 11.67 3.33
C VAL A 87 10.69 12.18 3.39
N SER A 88 10.43 13.32 2.77
CA SER A 88 9.07 13.69 2.39
C SER A 88 9.02 14.16 0.95
N PHE A 89 7.90 13.90 0.28
CA PHE A 89 7.70 14.30 -1.10
C PHE A 89 6.26 14.74 -1.35
N LYS A 90 6.08 15.53 -2.42
CA LYS A 90 4.77 16.05 -2.81
C LYS A 90 3.91 14.95 -3.41
N VAL A 91 2.69 14.82 -2.90
CA VAL A 91 1.64 13.93 -3.43
C VAL A 91 0.87 14.62 -4.55
N GLY A 92 0.58 15.89 -4.37
CA GLY A 92 -0.15 16.73 -5.32
C GLY A 92 -0.58 18.04 -4.70
N THR A 93 -1.35 18.80 -5.46
CA THR A 93 -2.01 20.04 -5.01
C THR A 93 -3.52 19.83 -5.06
N PHE A 94 -4.22 20.14 -3.97
CA PHE A 94 -5.64 19.90 -3.83
C PHE A 94 -6.30 21.11 -3.18
N LYS A 95 -7.27 21.70 -3.86
CA LYS A 95 -7.92 22.95 -3.45
C LYS A 95 -6.90 24.05 -3.11
N GLY A 96 -5.90 24.19 -3.97
CA GLY A 96 -4.83 25.18 -3.82
C GLY A 96 -3.80 24.87 -2.73
N ALA A 97 -3.94 23.77 -1.99
CA ALA A 97 -3.01 23.37 -0.92
C ALA A 97 -2.14 22.17 -1.35
N GLY A 98 -0.83 22.29 -1.17
CA GLY A 98 0.11 21.21 -1.39
C GLY A 98 -0.05 20.10 -0.33
N ALA A 99 -0.07 18.84 -0.78
CA ALA A 99 -0.07 17.68 0.08
C ALA A 99 1.28 16.97 0.00
N ARG A 100 1.87 16.64 1.14
CA ARG A 100 3.16 15.95 1.25
C ARG A 100 3.03 14.73 2.16
N ILE A 101 3.74 13.66 1.81
CA ILE A 101 3.80 12.43 2.60
C ILE A 101 5.24 12.18 3.04
N ALA A 102 5.42 11.74 4.27
CA ALA A 102 6.70 11.25 4.77
C ALA A 102 6.85 9.75 4.50
N ALA A 103 8.09 9.28 4.40
CA ALA A 103 8.41 7.89 4.17
C ALA A 103 9.83 7.56 4.65
N TYR A 104 10.09 6.27 4.90
CA TYR A 104 11.45 5.76 4.97
C TYR A 104 11.86 5.18 3.63
N TYR A 105 12.93 5.70 3.06
CA TYR A 105 13.59 5.16 1.88
C TYR A 105 14.87 4.44 2.30
N CYS A 106 14.97 3.15 2.03
CA CYS A 106 16.11 2.33 2.43
C CYS A 106 16.67 1.56 1.23
N PHE A 107 17.99 1.46 1.13
CA PHE A 107 18.65 0.77 0.02
C PHE A 107 20.04 0.26 0.42
N PRO A 108 20.59 -0.77 -0.26
CA PRO A 108 21.97 -1.22 -0.04
C PRO A 108 22.98 -0.23 -0.62
N GLU A 109 24.03 0.10 0.14
CA GLU A 109 25.15 0.96 -0.29
C GLU A 109 26.17 0.14 -1.12
N ASN A 110 25.75 -0.36 -2.27
CA ASN A 110 26.53 -1.27 -3.10
C ASN A 110 26.93 -0.70 -4.47
N GLY A 111 26.60 0.56 -4.76
CA GLY A 111 26.91 1.24 -6.01
C GLY A 111 26.19 0.69 -7.24
N LYS A 112 25.17 -0.15 -7.06
CA LYS A 112 24.38 -0.77 -8.14
C LYS A 112 22.95 -0.23 -8.17
N LYS A 113 22.28 -0.39 -9.30
CA LYS A 113 20.84 -0.22 -9.42
C LYS A 113 20.15 -1.48 -8.90
N ASN A 114 19.36 -1.33 -7.84
CA ASN A 114 18.71 -2.42 -7.14
C ASN A 114 17.23 -2.56 -7.57
N PRO A 115 16.66 -3.77 -7.56
CA PRO A 115 15.22 -3.93 -7.62
C PRO A 115 14.58 -3.21 -6.44
N ALA A 116 13.38 -2.68 -6.61
CA ALA A 116 12.76 -1.89 -5.56
C ALA A 116 11.26 -2.15 -5.42
N PHE A 117 10.71 -1.88 -4.24
CA PHE A 117 9.28 -1.92 -4.06
C PHE A 117 8.78 -0.91 -3.02
N VAL A 118 7.52 -0.52 -3.19
CA VAL A 118 6.80 0.29 -2.21
C VAL A 118 6.20 -0.61 -1.16
N TRP A 119 6.35 -0.23 0.10
CA TRP A 119 5.62 -0.78 1.23
C TRP A 119 4.54 0.19 1.69
N SER A 120 3.34 -0.33 1.98
CA SER A 120 2.23 0.40 2.56
C SER A 120 1.75 -0.29 3.84
N HIS A 121 1.88 0.38 4.97
CA HIS A 121 1.52 -0.18 6.28
C HIS A 121 0.02 -0.37 6.47
N GLY A 122 -0.39 -1.11 7.51
CA GLY A 122 -1.79 -1.35 7.87
C GLY A 122 -2.44 -0.17 8.62
N GLY A 123 -3.75 -0.28 8.82
CA GLY A 123 -4.49 0.63 9.69
C GLY A 123 -3.91 0.62 11.10
N GLY A 124 -3.84 1.78 11.73
CA GLY A 124 -3.26 1.90 13.07
C GLY A 124 -1.74 1.82 13.14
N GLN A 125 -1.05 1.57 12.06
CA GLN A 125 0.42 1.45 11.98
C GLN A 125 1.06 2.76 11.48
N ARG A 126 2.35 2.71 11.24
CA ARG A 126 3.17 3.77 10.62
C ARG A 126 4.25 3.13 9.76
N ALA A 127 4.94 3.92 8.96
CA ALA A 127 6.15 3.51 8.29
C ALA A 127 7.21 3.06 9.30
N ASP A 128 8.02 2.06 8.96
CA ASP A 128 9.02 1.46 9.84
C ASP A 128 10.37 1.31 9.13
N ARG A 129 11.37 2.08 9.58
CA ARG A 129 12.73 2.06 9.05
C ARG A 129 13.38 0.67 9.12
N ARG A 130 13.12 -0.10 10.19
CA ARG A 130 13.69 -1.44 10.38
C ARG A 130 13.27 -2.41 9.29
N ARG A 131 12.04 -2.29 8.81
CA ARG A 131 11.55 -3.09 7.67
C ARG A 131 12.33 -2.79 6.41
N GLY A 132 12.50 -1.51 6.08
CA GLY A 132 13.31 -1.09 4.93
C GLY A 132 14.75 -1.55 5.04
N HIS A 133 15.35 -1.45 6.23
CA HIS A 133 16.71 -1.94 6.50
C HIS A 133 16.83 -3.44 6.27
N TYR A 134 15.85 -4.24 6.74
CA TYR A 134 15.81 -5.68 6.47
C TYR A 134 15.82 -5.98 4.97
N TYR A 135 14.95 -5.34 4.18
CA TYR A 135 14.92 -5.60 2.74
C TYR A 135 16.13 -5.05 2.01
N ALA A 136 16.74 -3.97 2.50
CA ALA A 136 18.02 -3.49 1.97
C ALA A 136 19.12 -4.54 2.16
N SER A 137 19.17 -5.24 3.31
CA SER A 137 20.11 -6.36 3.51
C SER A 137 19.83 -7.55 2.59
N GLN A 138 18.64 -7.64 2.00
CA GLN A 138 18.26 -8.65 1.01
C GLN A 138 18.48 -8.19 -0.44
N GLY A 139 19.06 -6.99 -0.64
CA GLY A 139 19.39 -6.46 -1.97
C GLY A 139 18.28 -5.64 -2.63
N PHE A 140 17.27 -5.21 -1.90
CA PHE A 140 16.18 -4.38 -2.43
C PHE A 140 16.29 -2.93 -1.94
N ALA A 141 15.96 -1.98 -2.80
CA ALA A 141 15.58 -0.66 -2.34
C ALA A 141 14.09 -0.64 -1.99
N THR A 142 13.70 0.07 -0.92
CA THR A 142 12.30 0.13 -0.49
C THR A 142 11.91 1.54 -0.09
N ILE A 143 10.65 1.90 -0.32
CA ILE A 143 10.04 3.08 0.27
C ILE A 143 8.80 2.66 1.07
N ASP A 144 8.81 2.93 2.38
CA ASP A 144 7.68 2.68 3.29
C ASP A 144 6.95 4.00 3.54
N ILE A 145 5.78 4.17 2.92
CA ILE A 145 5.01 5.41 2.96
C ILE A 145 4.18 5.54 4.25
N ASN A 146 4.27 6.68 4.91
CA ASN A 146 3.56 6.98 6.17
C ASN A 146 2.16 7.56 5.88
N TRP A 147 1.33 6.81 5.19
CA TRP A 147 0.06 7.31 4.67
C TRP A 147 -0.97 7.69 5.76
N LEU A 148 -0.89 7.08 6.95
CA LEU A 148 -1.77 7.44 8.07
C LEU A 148 -1.24 8.63 8.88
N GLY A 149 0.04 9.00 8.70
CA GLY A 149 0.65 10.18 9.29
C GLY A 149 0.86 10.13 10.80
N ARG A 150 1.12 8.94 11.37
CA ARG A 150 1.60 8.83 12.74
C ARG A 150 3.00 9.43 12.86
N PRO A 151 3.38 9.99 14.04
CA PRO A 151 4.71 10.54 14.24
C PRO A 151 5.82 9.57 13.86
N LEU A 152 6.83 10.07 13.15
CA LEU A 152 8.07 9.37 12.87
C LEU A 152 9.19 10.11 13.60
N GLU A 153 10.14 9.37 14.23
CA GLU A 153 11.32 9.91 14.88
C GLU A 153 11.02 11.12 15.78
N ALA A 154 10.17 10.93 16.79
CA ALA A 154 9.69 12.01 17.66
C ALA A 154 10.80 12.81 18.32
N ASP A 155 11.96 12.19 18.59
CA ASP A 155 13.13 12.85 19.18
C ASP A 155 13.80 13.83 18.20
N LEU A 156 13.69 13.58 16.89
CA LEU A 156 14.23 14.42 15.83
C LEU A 156 13.21 15.43 15.30
N ASP A 157 11.92 15.17 15.53
CA ASP A 157 10.80 15.99 15.06
C ASP A 157 9.80 16.25 16.21
N PRO A 158 10.18 17.00 17.26
CA PRO A 158 9.30 17.27 18.40
C PRO A 158 8.01 18.01 18.01
N GLU A 159 8.03 18.74 16.90
CA GLU A 159 6.87 19.44 16.36
C GLU A 159 6.00 18.57 15.44
N ASN A 160 6.39 17.32 15.22
CA ASN A 160 5.71 16.37 14.35
C ASN A 160 5.41 16.90 12.93
N LYS A 161 6.37 17.59 12.34
CA LYS A 161 6.24 18.17 11.00
C LYS A 161 6.39 17.12 9.88
N TRP A 162 7.19 16.08 10.12
CA TRP A 162 7.51 15.06 9.11
C TRP A 162 6.49 13.94 9.09
N GLY A 163 6.00 13.54 10.27
CA GLY A 163 4.98 12.51 10.36
C GLY A 163 3.62 13.02 9.95
N THR A 164 3.37 14.27 10.14
CA THR A 164 2.11 14.99 10.07
C THR A 164 1.59 15.35 11.47
N ASP A 165 0.43 15.91 11.60
CA ASP A 165 -0.12 16.42 12.86
C ASP A 165 -0.59 15.35 13.87
N GLY A 166 -0.05 14.15 13.81
CA GLY A 166 -0.11 13.12 14.84
C GLY A 166 -1.49 12.81 15.44
N GLY A 167 -2.53 12.95 14.71
CA GLY A 167 -3.87 12.73 15.22
C GLY A 167 -4.24 11.27 15.46
N ALA A 168 -5.45 11.05 15.94
CA ALA A 168 -5.99 9.72 16.20
C ALA A 168 -5.82 8.77 15.02
N VAL A 169 -5.54 7.53 15.36
CA VAL A 169 -5.23 6.46 14.42
C VAL A 169 -6.51 5.76 14.00
N ASP A 170 -7.51 6.52 13.65
CA ASP A 170 -8.71 5.95 13.06
C ASP A 170 -8.52 5.83 11.55
N PRO A 171 -8.52 4.61 10.99
CA PRO A 171 -8.41 4.41 9.55
C PRO A 171 -9.58 5.01 8.77
N SER A 172 -10.65 5.41 9.43
CA SER A 172 -11.75 6.15 8.82
C SER A 172 -11.44 7.64 8.61
N GLN A 173 -10.34 8.15 9.17
CA GLN A 173 -9.95 9.54 9.02
C GLN A 173 -9.16 9.81 7.74
N GLY A 174 -9.15 11.05 7.29
CA GLY A 174 -8.45 11.50 6.07
C GLY A 174 -6.95 11.28 6.11
N PRO A 175 -6.34 11.18 4.94
CA PRO A 175 -4.89 11.11 4.84
C PRO A 175 -4.25 12.30 5.55
N ARG A 176 -3.33 12.03 6.47
CA ARG A 176 -2.72 13.09 7.30
C ARG A 176 -1.76 14.00 6.54
N PHE A 177 -1.32 13.59 5.37
CA PHE A 177 -0.56 14.44 4.45
C PHE A 177 -1.41 15.54 3.78
N TYR A 178 -2.73 15.54 4.00
CA TYR A 178 -3.63 16.62 3.64
C TYR A 178 -3.59 17.75 4.67
N SER A 179 -3.84 18.99 4.25
CA SER A 179 -4.01 20.10 5.17
C SER A 179 -5.19 19.84 6.12
N LYS A 180 -5.12 20.35 7.36
CA LYS A 180 -6.19 20.19 8.36
C LYS A 180 -7.56 20.59 7.85
N ALA A 181 -7.63 21.67 7.06
CA ALA A 181 -8.88 22.17 6.48
C ALA A 181 -9.53 21.13 5.56
N LEU A 182 -8.74 20.48 4.71
CA LEU A 182 -9.23 19.48 3.76
C LEU A 182 -9.55 18.12 4.40
N ARG A 183 -9.03 17.85 5.60
CA ARG A 183 -9.27 16.58 6.31
C ARG A 183 -10.56 16.56 7.13
N LYS A 184 -11.13 17.73 7.41
CA LYS A 184 -12.27 17.87 8.32
C LYS A 184 -13.54 17.15 7.84
N GLY A 185 -13.74 17.05 6.53
CA GLY A 185 -14.89 16.38 5.91
C GLY A 185 -14.64 14.96 5.43
N TRP A 186 -13.55 14.33 5.89
CA TRP A 186 -13.21 12.98 5.48
C TRP A 186 -14.36 11.99 5.51
N LYS A 187 -14.57 11.31 4.39
CA LYS A 187 -15.57 10.23 4.26
C LYS A 187 -15.04 9.09 3.41
N ARG A 188 -15.43 7.88 3.76
CA ARG A 188 -15.27 6.72 2.88
C ARG A 188 -16.24 6.77 1.70
N SER A 189 -17.20 7.69 1.71
CA SER A 189 -18.25 7.81 0.71
C SER A 189 -17.78 8.63 -0.50
N LEU A 190 -18.52 8.50 -1.60
CA LEU A 190 -18.34 9.30 -2.80
C LEU A 190 -19.04 10.66 -2.72
N GLN A 191 -19.83 10.91 -1.66
CA GLN A 191 -20.66 12.10 -1.52
C GLN A 191 -19.78 13.35 -1.37
N ALA A 192 -20.26 14.41 -2.01
CA ALA A 192 -19.64 15.73 -1.87
C ALA A 192 -19.92 16.36 -0.50
N ASP A 193 -18.97 17.14 -0.02
CA ASP A 193 -19.12 18.15 1.02
C ASP A 193 -18.11 19.29 0.77
N GLU A 194 -18.05 20.26 1.68
CA GLU A 194 -17.18 21.43 1.54
C GLU A 194 -15.68 21.11 1.51
N TYR A 195 -15.28 19.90 1.97
CA TYR A 195 -13.88 19.46 2.07
C TYR A 195 -13.46 18.50 0.95
N THR A 196 -14.39 18.00 0.17
CA THR A 196 -14.11 17.04 -0.91
C THR A 196 -13.61 17.74 -2.19
N ILE A 197 -12.94 16.99 -3.06
CA ILE A 197 -12.37 17.53 -4.31
C ILE A 197 -13.48 17.99 -5.24
N ALA A 198 -14.46 17.10 -5.50
CA ALA A 198 -15.57 17.40 -6.40
C ALA A 198 -16.81 17.87 -5.61
N PRO A 199 -17.55 18.87 -6.10
CA PRO A 199 -18.77 19.37 -5.50
C PRO A 199 -19.98 18.45 -5.71
N ILE A 200 -19.80 17.36 -6.44
CA ILE A 200 -20.79 16.31 -6.70
C ILE A 200 -20.26 14.94 -6.24
N ALA A 201 -21.13 13.93 -6.17
CA ALA A 201 -20.71 12.57 -5.86
C ALA A 201 -19.68 12.06 -6.88
N SER A 202 -18.51 11.65 -6.41
CA SER A 202 -17.38 11.31 -7.27
C SER A 202 -16.41 10.34 -6.59
N PRO A 203 -15.77 9.42 -7.35
CA PRO A 203 -14.70 8.58 -6.82
C PRO A 203 -13.53 9.37 -6.24
N ARG A 204 -13.27 10.60 -6.76
CA ARG A 204 -12.19 11.48 -6.25
C ARG A 204 -12.45 12.02 -4.85
N ASN A 205 -13.68 11.91 -4.35
CA ASN A 205 -14.02 12.29 -2.98
C ASN A 205 -13.69 11.18 -1.96
N ALA A 206 -13.45 9.96 -2.43
CA ALA A 206 -13.04 8.86 -1.57
C ALA A 206 -11.57 8.98 -1.19
N ASN A 207 -11.26 8.81 0.08
CA ASN A 207 -9.88 8.81 0.55
C ASN A 207 -9.03 7.68 -0.01
N TRP A 208 -9.61 6.54 -0.29
CA TRP A 208 -8.91 5.45 -0.97
C TRP A 208 -8.30 5.89 -2.30
N PHE A 209 -9.00 6.74 -3.04
CA PHE A 209 -8.45 7.36 -4.25
C PHE A 209 -7.18 8.16 -3.94
N LEU A 210 -7.21 9.00 -2.91
CA LEU A 210 -6.06 9.83 -2.52
C LEU A 210 -4.89 9.01 -1.99
N LEU A 211 -5.18 7.92 -1.26
CA LEU A 211 -4.14 6.98 -0.82
C LEU A 211 -3.47 6.29 -2.01
N ALA A 212 -4.25 5.91 -3.02
CA ALA A 212 -3.71 5.34 -4.25
C ALA A 212 -2.91 6.37 -5.08
N VAL A 213 -3.28 7.66 -5.05
CA VAL A 213 -2.46 8.74 -5.63
C VAL A 213 -1.10 8.80 -4.94
N ALA A 214 -1.06 8.82 -3.60
CA ALA A 214 0.19 8.84 -2.84
C ALA A 214 1.06 7.60 -3.13
N ALA A 215 0.45 6.43 -3.26
CA ALA A 215 1.12 5.19 -3.61
C ALA A 215 1.76 5.26 -5.02
N ARG A 216 1.06 5.79 -6.02
CA ARG A 216 1.61 5.99 -7.38
C ARG A 216 2.73 7.03 -7.40
N ARG A 217 2.66 8.05 -6.56
CA ARG A 217 3.76 9.01 -6.36
C ARG A 217 4.99 8.38 -5.71
N ALA A 218 4.79 7.40 -4.80
CA ALA A 218 5.89 6.62 -4.23
C ALA A 218 6.59 5.73 -5.28
N ILE A 219 5.85 5.19 -6.26
CA ILE A 219 6.45 4.49 -7.40
C ILE A 219 7.29 5.47 -8.23
N THR A 220 6.79 6.68 -8.48
CA THR A 220 7.56 7.74 -9.17
C THR A 220 8.81 8.12 -8.37
N PHE A 221 8.70 8.20 -7.04
CA PHE A 221 9.88 8.44 -6.19
C PHE A 221 10.96 7.37 -6.41
N LEU A 222 10.59 6.08 -6.39
CA LEU A 222 11.56 4.99 -6.61
C LEU A 222 12.19 5.06 -7.99
N GLU A 223 11.38 5.31 -9.01
CA GLU A 223 11.85 5.41 -10.41
C GLU A 223 12.89 6.51 -10.62
N GLU A 224 12.82 7.60 -9.84
CA GLU A 224 13.75 8.73 -9.93
C GLU A 224 15.04 8.55 -9.10
N GLN A 225 15.16 7.48 -8.28
CA GLN A 225 16.36 7.28 -7.46
C GLN A 225 17.50 6.63 -8.26
N ALA A 226 18.73 7.15 -8.06
CA ALA A 226 19.90 6.64 -8.74
C ALA A 226 20.22 5.17 -8.38
N GLU A 227 19.88 4.75 -7.16
CA GLU A 227 20.12 3.41 -6.62
C GLU A 227 19.06 2.38 -7.04
N VAL A 228 18.03 2.80 -7.78
CA VAL A 228 16.91 1.96 -8.21
C VAL A 228 16.97 1.63 -9.67
N ASP A 229 16.63 0.39 -10.01
CA ASP A 229 16.34 -0.02 -11.38
C ASP A 229 14.85 0.19 -11.66
N PRO A 230 14.48 1.17 -12.51
CA PRO A 230 13.08 1.51 -12.77
C PRO A 230 12.31 0.39 -13.50
N GLU A 231 13.01 -0.57 -14.11
CA GLU A 231 12.40 -1.73 -14.78
C GLU A 231 12.08 -2.88 -13.80
N ARG A 232 12.43 -2.75 -12.52
CA ARG A 232 12.28 -3.81 -11.51
C ARG A 232 11.57 -3.31 -10.27
N LEU A 233 10.33 -2.80 -10.45
CA LEU A 233 9.53 -2.21 -9.39
C LEU A 233 8.40 -3.14 -8.94
N GLY A 234 8.17 -3.21 -7.63
CA GLY A 234 7.09 -3.96 -7.02
C GLY A 234 6.26 -3.13 -6.02
N PHE A 235 5.19 -3.74 -5.53
CA PHE A 235 4.36 -3.13 -4.50
C PHE A 235 3.80 -4.18 -3.53
N THR A 236 3.84 -3.87 -2.24
CA THR A 236 3.19 -4.69 -1.21
C THR A 236 2.65 -3.81 -0.09
N GLY A 237 1.74 -4.36 0.71
CA GLY A 237 1.23 -3.64 1.86
C GLY A 237 0.34 -4.52 2.73
N PHE A 238 0.31 -4.19 4.02
CA PHE A 238 -0.35 -4.96 5.06
C PHE A 238 -1.77 -4.44 5.33
N SER A 239 -2.77 -5.30 5.38
CA SER A 239 -4.17 -4.96 5.74
C SER A 239 -4.73 -3.84 4.85
N MET A 240 -4.97 -2.65 5.38
CA MET A 240 -5.34 -1.48 4.56
C MET A 240 -4.27 -1.16 3.50
N GLY A 241 -2.99 -1.40 3.80
CA GLY A 241 -1.92 -1.33 2.81
C GLY A 241 -2.08 -2.35 1.68
N GLY A 242 -2.61 -3.54 1.97
CA GLY A 242 -2.99 -4.53 0.95
C GLY A 242 -4.10 -4.01 0.02
N THR A 243 -5.07 -3.26 0.55
CA THR A 243 -6.08 -2.57 -0.26
C THR A 243 -5.45 -1.52 -1.17
N ILE A 244 -4.51 -0.72 -0.65
CA ILE A 244 -3.75 0.26 -1.44
C ILE A 244 -2.93 -0.46 -2.53
N THR A 245 -2.31 -1.60 -2.20
CA THR A 245 -1.59 -2.45 -3.16
C THR A 245 -2.48 -2.81 -4.35
N SER A 246 -3.69 -3.29 -4.12
CA SER A 246 -4.63 -3.69 -5.17
C SER A 246 -5.03 -2.53 -6.08
N MET A 247 -5.35 -1.37 -5.48
CA MET A 247 -5.72 -0.18 -6.23
C MET A 247 -4.56 0.41 -7.04
N THR A 248 -3.32 0.07 -6.66
CA THR A 248 -2.11 0.54 -7.34
C THR A 248 -1.58 -0.49 -8.35
N ALA A 249 -1.99 -1.76 -8.24
CA ALA A 249 -1.49 -2.88 -9.05
C ALA A 249 -1.68 -2.70 -10.58
N THR A 250 -2.56 -1.80 -10.99
CA THR A 250 -2.75 -1.45 -12.41
C THR A 250 -1.71 -0.45 -12.95
N ASP A 251 -0.78 0.02 -12.12
CA ASP A 251 0.30 0.88 -12.59
C ASP A 251 1.26 0.07 -13.48
N PRO A 252 1.49 0.49 -14.75
CA PRO A 252 2.24 -0.33 -15.72
C PRO A 252 3.72 -0.52 -15.39
N ARG A 253 4.26 0.26 -14.46
CA ARG A 253 5.66 0.15 -14.00
C ARG A 253 5.88 -1.04 -13.07
N LEU A 254 4.81 -1.56 -12.46
CA LEU A 254 4.92 -2.67 -11.52
C LEU A 254 5.10 -4.00 -12.23
N LYS A 255 6.11 -4.76 -11.81
CA LYS A 255 6.45 -6.10 -12.31
C LYS A 255 5.94 -7.21 -11.40
N ALA A 256 5.62 -6.93 -10.14
CA ALA A 256 4.99 -7.85 -9.21
C ALA A 256 4.31 -7.11 -8.06
N VAL A 257 3.21 -7.66 -7.55
CA VAL A 257 2.53 -7.13 -6.37
C VAL A 257 2.20 -8.24 -5.38
N ALA A 258 2.12 -7.87 -4.10
CA ALA A 258 1.75 -8.83 -3.05
C ALA A 258 0.84 -8.15 -2.00
N PRO A 259 -0.49 -8.16 -2.17
CA PRO A 259 -1.40 -7.71 -1.12
C PRO A 259 -1.37 -8.66 0.07
N PHE A 260 -1.16 -8.10 1.27
CA PHE A 260 -0.94 -8.85 2.50
C PHE A 260 -2.12 -8.65 3.46
N VAL A 261 -2.86 -9.70 3.80
CA VAL A 261 -4.09 -9.70 4.62
C VAL A 261 -5.08 -8.57 4.26
N GLY A 262 -5.20 -8.30 2.96
CA GLY A 262 -6.01 -7.21 2.39
C GLY A 262 -6.07 -7.31 0.87
N GLY A 263 -6.67 -6.30 0.23
CA GLY A 263 -6.68 -6.21 -1.24
C GLY A 263 -7.75 -7.03 -1.94
N THR A 264 -8.59 -7.75 -1.21
CA THR A 264 -9.80 -8.36 -1.75
C THR A 264 -10.96 -7.38 -1.66
N GLY A 265 -11.90 -7.44 -2.57
CA GLY A 265 -13.03 -6.50 -2.60
C GLY A 265 -13.78 -6.41 -1.26
N PHE A 266 -14.12 -5.20 -0.86
CA PHE A 266 -14.89 -4.95 0.36
C PHE A 266 -16.35 -5.41 0.26
N LEU A 267 -16.84 -5.51 -0.96
CA LEU A 267 -18.25 -5.69 -1.27
C LEU A 267 -18.62 -7.13 -1.62
N HIS A 268 -17.69 -8.07 -1.51
CA HIS A 268 -17.98 -9.49 -1.55
C HIS A 268 -18.69 -9.92 -0.25
N MET A 269 -19.90 -9.42 -0.07
CA MET A 269 -20.71 -9.57 1.15
C MET A 269 -21.57 -10.84 1.18
N ASP A 270 -21.49 -11.69 0.16
CA ASP A 270 -22.45 -12.78 -0.06
C ASP A 270 -22.11 -14.05 0.75
N PHE A 271 -21.15 -13.97 1.68
CA PHE A 271 -20.82 -15.11 2.52
C PHE A 271 -21.53 -15.03 3.86
N PRO A 272 -22.31 -16.05 4.23
CA PRO A 272 -22.86 -16.18 5.56
C PRO A 272 -21.74 -16.08 6.61
N GLY A 273 -21.97 -15.33 7.67
CA GLY A 273 -21.04 -15.22 8.81
C GLY A 273 -19.83 -14.33 8.62
N ILE A 274 -19.60 -13.75 7.44
CA ILE A 274 -18.60 -12.67 7.34
C ILE A 274 -19.18 -11.42 8.02
N PRO A 275 -18.49 -10.85 9.02
CA PRO A 275 -18.91 -9.57 9.60
C PRO A 275 -19.10 -8.57 8.47
N ARG A 276 -20.28 -7.97 8.40
CA ARG A 276 -20.56 -6.89 7.45
C ARG A 276 -19.50 -5.83 7.71
N SER A 277 -18.61 -5.61 6.76
CA SER A 277 -17.76 -4.44 6.85
C SER A 277 -18.70 -3.23 6.99
N SER A 278 -18.37 -2.30 7.86
CA SER A 278 -19.12 -1.04 8.08
C SER A 278 -19.40 -0.25 6.78
N ILE A 279 -18.91 -0.74 5.67
CA ILE A 279 -18.99 -0.14 4.33
C ILE A 279 -20.35 -0.42 3.65
N GLY A 280 -21.05 -1.51 4.00
CA GLY A 280 -22.11 -2.04 3.13
C GLY A 280 -23.49 -1.42 3.25
N THR A 281 -23.86 -0.79 4.36
CA THR A 281 -25.29 -0.46 4.62
C THR A 281 -25.65 1.01 4.47
N HIS A 282 -24.67 1.92 4.35
CA HIS A 282 -24.89 3.37 4.34
C HIS A 282 -24.33 4.08 3.10
N PHE A 283 -23.92 3.34 2.08
CA PHE A 283 -23.34 3.94 0.87
C PHE A 283 -24.44 4.40 -0.11
N LYS A 284 -24.59 5.70 -0.21
CA LYS A 284 -25.14 6.28 -1.42
C LYS A 284 -24.13 6.05 -2.56
N ASN A 285 -24.62 5.67 -3.75
CA ASN A 285 -23.81 5.35 -4.95
C ASN A 285 -22.90 4.11 -4.80
N LEU A 286 -23.42 3.05 -4.18
CA LEU A 286 -22.72 1.79 -3.99
C LEU A 286 -22.18 1.20 -5.30
N ASP A 287 -22.95 1.26 -6.38
CA ASP A 287 -22.54 0.73 -7.68
C ASP A 287 -21.36 1.49 -8.29
N LEU A 288 -21.35 2.82 -8.17
CA LEU A 288 -20.22 3.61 -8.59
C LEU A 288 -18.98 3.31 -7.76
N TYR A 289 -19.13 3.14 -6.43
CA TYR A 289 -18.04 2.74 -5.55
C TYR A 289 -17.44 1.39 -5.96
N ARG A 290 -18.30 0.38 -6.22
CA ARG A 290 -17.89 -0.95 -6.70
C ARG A 290 -17.07 -0.92 -7.97
N LYS A 291 -17.44 -0.04 -8.89
CA LYS A 291 -16.80 0.08 -10.21
C LYS A 291 -15.53 0.91 -10.23
N THR A 292 -15.29 1.71 -9.18
CA THR A 292 -14.23 2.73 -9.23
C THR A 292 -13.23 2.69 -8.07
N ILE A 293 -13.68 2.31 -6.86
CA ILE A 293 -12.87 2.37 -5.64
C ILE A 293 -12.63 1.00 -5.02
N ASP A 294 -13.62 0.11 -5.07
CA ASP A 294 -13.45 -1.23 -4.51
C ASP A 294 -12.26 -1.95 -5.16
N PRO A 295 -11.39 -2.63 -4.38
CA PRO A 295 -10.27 -3.39 -4.94
C PRO A 295 -10.63 -4.35 -6.06
N SER A 296 -11.83 -4.94 -6.02
CA SER A 296 -12.31 -5.85 -7.07
C SER A 296 -12.44 -5.19 -8.45
N ALA A 297 -12.58 -3.86 -8.51
CA ALA A 297 -12.64 -3.11 -9.77
C ALA A 297 -11.29 -3.02 -10.49
N TYR A 298 -10.21 -3.30 -9.80
CA TYR A 298 -8.85 -3.18 -10.34
C TYR A 298 -8.31 -4.49 -10.90
N TRP A 299 -8.65 -5.63 -10.32
CA TRP A 299 -8.11 -6.93 -10.70
C TRP A 299 -8.26 -7.26 -12.17
N PRO A 300 -9.36 -6.95 -12.89
CA PRO A 300 -9.49 -7.20 -14.31
C PRO A 300 -8.47 -6.48 -15.21
N SER A 301 -7.80 -5.46 -14.68
CA SER A 301 -6.80 -4.65 -15.40
C SER A 301 -5.38 -4.87 -14.93
N VAL A 302 -5.15 -5.73 -13.95
CA VAL A 302 -3.81 -6.05 -13.44
C VAL A 302 -3.10 -6.97 -14.42
N LYS A 303 -1.86 -6.62 -14.80
CA LYS A 303 -1.05 -7.37 -15.77
C LYS A 303 0.16 -8.07 -15.13
N CYS A 304 0.63 -7.55 -14.01
CA CYS A 304 1.78 -8.13 -13.33
C CYS A 304 1.38 -9.33 -12.47
N PRO A 305 2.33 -10.22 -12.15
CA PRO A 305 2.15 -11.31 -11.19
C PRO A 305 1.63 -10.84 -9.84
N VAL A 306 0.74 -11.64 -9.22
CA VAL A 306 0.10 -11.33 -7.93
C VAL A 306 0.31 -12.45 -6.93
N MET A 307 0.80 -12.16 -5.73
CA MET A 307 0.79 -13.10 -4.61
C MET A 307 -0.12 -12.60 -3.49
N PHE A 308 -1.25 -13.27 -3.29
CA PHE A 308 -2.12 -13.01 -2.15
C PHE A 308 -1.56 -13.70 -0.90
N ILE A 309 -1.30 -12.91 0.13
CA ILE A 309 -0.82 -13.40 1.42
C ILE A 309 -1.91 -13.17 2.46
N THR A 310 -2.34 -14.25 3.17
CA THR A 310 -3.45 -14.16 4.11
C THR A 310 -3.25 -15.05 5.33
N SER A 311 -4.31 -15.23 6.10
CA SER A 311 -4.47 -16.19 7.16
C SER A 311 -5.80 -16.90 7.04
N SER A 312 -5.87 -18.13 7.54
CA SER A 312 -7.04 -19.00 7.33
C SER A 312 -8.35 -18.46 7.89
N ASN A 313 -8.26 -17.60 8.90
CA ASN A 313 -9.40 -16.97 9.59
C ASN A 313 -9.39 -15.45 9.50
N ASP A 314 -8.76 -14.92 8.45
CA ASP A 314 -8.70 -13.48 8.24
C ASP A 314 -10.08 -12.87 7.99
N PHE A 315 -10.42 -11.81 8.74
CA PHE A 315 -11.70 -11.11 8.59
C PHE A 315 -11.73 -10.15 7.40
N HIS A 316 -10.55 -9.70 6.95
CA HIS A 316 -10.42 -8.70 5.90
C HIS A 316 -10.12 -9.33 4.54
N SER A 317 -9.31 -10.40 4.54
CA SER A 317 -8.82 -11.08 3.35
C SER A 317 -9.09 -12.59 3.41
N ALA A 318 -10.33 -12.97 3.70
CA ALA A 318 -10.76 -14.36 3.75
C ALA A 318 -10.48 -15.09 2.43
N PHE A 319 -10.12 -16.38 2.48
CA PHE A 319 -9.81 -17.18 1.30
C PHE A 319 -10.87 -17.09 0.20
N GLN A 320 -12.15 -17.11 0.57
CA GLN A 320 -13.25 -17.01 -0.41
C GLN A 320 -13.22 -15.68 -1.19
N ARG A 321 -12.81 -14.59 -0.54
CA ARG A 321 -12.65 -13.29 -1.21
C ARG A 321 -11.42 -13.27 -2.10
N ILE A 322 -10.33 -13.94 -1.67
CA ILE A 322 -9.13 -14.08 -2.49
C ILE A 322 -9.44 -14.83 -3.76
N TYR A 323 -10.07 -16.00 -3.68
CA TYR A 323 -10.42 -16.80 -4.87
C TYR A 323 -11.31 -15.99 -5.85
N ARG A 324 -12.28 -15.24 -5.36
CA ARG A 324 -13.06 -14.33 -6.23
C ARG A 324 -12.21 -13.23 -6.87
N SER A 325 -11.22 -12.73 -6.16
CA SER A 325 -10.30 -11.73 -6.71
C SER A 325 -9.39 -12.34 -7.77
N MET A 326 -8.96 -13.59 -7.57
CA MET A 326 -8.17 -14.33 -8.55
C MET A 326 -8.97 -14.62 -9.84
N ASP A 327 -10.25 -14.99 -9.71
CA ASP A 327 -11.15 -15.21 -10.85
C ASP A 327 -11.34 -13.95 -11.72
N LEU A 328 -11.04 -12.77 -11.18
CA LEU A 328 -11.07 -11.50 -11.92
C LEU A 328 -9.77 -11.18 -12.64
N LEU A 329 -8.65 -11.86 -12.34
CA LEU A 329 -7.37 -11.61 -12.99
C LEU A 329 -7.40 -12.07 -14.44
N PRO A 330 -6.83 -11.30 -15.39
CA PRO A 330 -6.80 -11.70 -16.80
C PRO A 330 -5.69 -12.72 -17.13
N HIS A 331 -5.06 -13.32 -16.12
CA HIS A 331 -3.93 -14.24 -16.25
C HIS A 331 -3.82 -15.20 -15.06
N ASP A 332 -3.09 -16.32 -15.24
CA ASP A 332 -2.88 -17.34 -14.21
C ASP A 332 -1.57 -17.16 -13.40
N ASN A 333 -0.87 -16.05 -13.59
CA ASN A 333 0.36 -15.78 -12.87
C ASN A 333 0.09 -15.19 -11.48
N TRP A 334 -0.50 -16.02 -10.64
CA TRP A 334 -0.81 -15.70 -9.26
C TRP A 334 -0.42 -16.82 -8.30
N ARG A 335 -0.23 -16.46 -7.03
CA ARG A 335 -0.01 -17.39 -5.92
C ARG A 335 -0.86 -16.98 -4.74
N VAL A 336 -1.18 -17.96 -3.89
CA VAL A 336 -1.84 -17.72 -2.60
C VAL A 336 -1.05 -18.43 -1.52
N THR A 337 -0.82 -17.75 -0.42
CA THR A 337 -0.29 -18.36 0.81
C THR A 337 -1.09 -17.88 2.00
N GLY A 338 -1.24 -18.77 3.00
CA GLY A 338 -2.02 -18.46 4.19
C GLY A 338 -1.47 -19.13 5.44
N ASN A 339 -1.40 -18.38 6.54
CA ASN A 339 -1.08 -18.92 7.86
C ASN A 339 -2.29 -19.66 8.42
N MET A 340 -2.16 -20.97 8.63
CA MET A 340 -3.25 -21.79 9.14
C MET A 340 -3.52 -21.52 10.63
N HIS A 341 -4.80 -21.62 11.03
CA HIS A 341 -5.29 -21.35 12.40
C HIS A 341 -4.99 -19.95 12.93
N ALA A 342 -4.69 -19.02 12.04
CA ALA A 342 -4.42 -17.63 12.37
C ALA A 342 -5.54 -16.70 11.89
N ASN A 343 -5.72 -15.60 12.61
CA ASN A 343 -6.63 -14.53 12.24
C ASN A 343 -5.89 -13.50 11.35
N HIS A 344 -5.93 -12.22 11.68
CA HIS A 344 -5.36 -11.13 10.89
C HIS A 344 -3.85 -10.97 11.10
N GLY A 345 -3.08 -12.02 10.78
CA GLY A 345 -1.63 -12.03 10.97
C GLY A 345 -0.94 -13.17 10.24
N PRO A 346 0.05 -12.89 9.40
CA PRO A 346 0.86 -13.90 8.75
C PRO A 346 1.81 -14.58 9.74
N GLY A 347 2.20 -15.80 9.40
CA GLY A 347 3.31 -16.51 10.06
C GLY A 347 4.68 -16.17 9.47
N PRO A 348 5.75 -16.72 10.04
CA PRO A 348 7.11 -16.51 9.52
C PRO A 348 7.26 -16.91 8.05
N GLU A 349 6.62 -17.99 7.63
CA GLU A 349 6.69 -18.54 6.27
C GLU A 349 6.19 -17.55 5.23
N GLN A 350 5.14 -16.79 5.56
CA GLN A 350 4.58 -15.80 4.65
C GLN A 350 5.53 -14.62 4.42
N TRP A 351 6.32 -14.23 5.42
CA TRP A 351 7.35 -13.21 5.27
C TRP A 351 8.51 -13.70 4.39
N ILE A 352 8.91 -14.96 4.55
CA ILE A 352 9.93 -15.57 3.73
C ILE A 352 9.45 -15.68 2.28
N LEU A 353 8.21 -16.13 2.06
CA LEU A 353 7.63 -16.23 0.73
C LEU A 353 7.49 -14.86 0.04
N LEU A 354 7.18 -13.79 0.77
CA LEU A 354 7.16 -12.43 0.21
C LEU A 354 8.54 -12.04 -0.35
N ASN A 355 9.61 -12.35 0.40
CA ASN A 355 10.97 -12.09 -0.04
C ASN A 355 11.30 -12.89 -1.33
N HIS A 356 10.99 -14.20 -1.34
CA HIS A 356 11.18 -15.04 -2.54
C HIS A 356 10.35 -14.57 -3.72
N TRP A 357 9.11 -14.11 -3.50
CA TRP A 357 8.26 -13.56 -4.55
C TRP A 357 8.93 -12.38 -5.27
N PHE A 358 9.45 -11.43 -4.51
CA PHE A 358 10.14 -10.29 -5.10
C PHE A 358 11.51 -10.68 -5.69
N LYS A 359 12.23 -11.62 -5.11
CA LYS A 359 13.46 -12.15 -5.71
C LYS A 359 13.19 -12.80 -7.07
N GLN A 360 12.16 -13.62 -7.16
CA GLN A 360 11.74 -14.27 -8.40
C GLN A 360 11.38 -13.25 -9.48
N HIS A 361 10.60 -12.23 -9.17
CA HIS A 361 10.01 -11.35 -10.18
C HIS A 361 10.76 -10.04 -10.40
N LEU A 362 11.56 -9.59 -9.45
CA LEU A 362 12.29 -8.34 -9.54
C LEU A 362 13.80 -8.54 -9.64
N ALA A 363 14.34 -9.62 -9.06
CA ALA A 363 15.78 -9.90 -9.11
C ALA A 363 16.15 -11.03 -10.10
N ALA A 364 15.16 -11.63 -10.77
CA ALA A 364 15.34 -12.74 -11.74
C ALA A 364 16.09 -13.95 -11.14
N GLU A 365 15.85 -14.26 -9.85
CA GLU A 365 16.37 -15.49 -9.27
C GLU A 365 15.64 -16.72 -9.83
N ASP A 366 16.38 -17.79 -10.12
CA ASP A 366 15.86 -19.00 -10.78
C ASP A 366 14.90 -19.83 -9.92
N LYS A 367 14.85 -19.57 -8.62
CA LYS A 367 13.99 -20.32 -7.70
C LYS A 367 12.54 -19.81 -7.80
N SER A 368 11.72 -20.48 -8.60
CA SER A 368 10.31 -20.14 -8.74
C SER A 368 9.44 -20.78 -7.66
N ILE A 369 8.57 -19.98 -7.06
CA ILE A 369 7.54 -20.49 -6.14
C ILE A 369 6.60 -21.43 -6.92
N PRO A 370 6.38 -22.69 -6.46
CA PRO A 370 5.53 -23.64 -7.16
C PRO A 370 4.12 -23.12 -7.42
N VAL A 371 3.57 -23.49 -8.56
CA VAL A 371 2.17 -23.20 -8.89
C VAL A 371 1.28 -24.13 -8.08
N THR A 372 0.23 -23.62 -7.48
CA THR A 372 -0.81 -24.44 -6.86
C THR A 372 -1.68 -25.04 -7.97
N PRO A 373 -1.65 -26.37 -8.18
CA PRO A 373 -2.48 -26.98 -9.18
C PRO A 373 -3.96 -26.95 -8.76
N PRO A 374 -4.89 -27.10 -9.68
CA PRO A 374 -6.29 -27.28 -9.35
C PRO A 374 -6.46 -28.53 -8.49
N SER A 375 -7.30 -28.47 -7.48
CA SER A 375 -7.67 -29.61 -6.66
C SER A 375 -8.89 -30.33 -7.27
N GLY A 376 -8.82 -31.66 -7.33
CA GLY A 376 -9.98 -32.48 -7.61
C GLY A 376 -10.88 -32.58 -6.36
N PHE A 377 -12.18 -32.53 -6.56
CA PHE A 377 -13.17 -32.69 -5.52
C PHE A 377 -14.33 -33.55 -6.02
N ASP A 378 -14.67 -34.57 -5.29
CA ASP A 378 -15.81 -35.43 -5.58
C ASP A 378 -16.52 -35.88 -4.29
N ILE A 379 -17.78 -36.29 -4.40
CA ILE A 379 -18.57 -36.82 -3.28
C ILE A 379 -19.13 -38.17 -3.68
N GLU A 380 -18.59 -39.22 -3.07
CA GLU A 380 -19.08 -40.60 -3.24
C GLU A 380 -19.63 -41.12 -1.92
N ASN A 381 -20.87 -41.65 -1.95
CA ASN A 381 -21.53 -42.27 -0.78
C ASN A 381 -21.52 -41.39 0.48
N GLY A 382 -21.62 -40.06 0.33
CA GLY A 382 -21.58 -39.09 1.43
C GLY A 382 -20.16 -38.80 1.98
N VAL A 383 -19.14 -39.34 1.34
CA VAL A 383 -17.73 -39.05 1.64
C VAL A 383 -17.21 -38.02 0.63
N ALA A 384 -16.55 -36.99 1.12
CA ALA A 384 -15.88 -36.00 0.26
C ALA A 384 -14.44 -36.45 -0.02
N HIS A 385 -14.12 -36.62 -1.29
CA HIS A 385 -12.80 -37.02 -1.78
C HIS A 385 -12.08 -35.82 -2.36
N PHE A 386 -10.84 -35.65 -1.97
CA PHE A 386 -9.96 -34.57 -2.44
C PHE A 386 -8.74 -35.17 -3.11
N SER A 387 -8.32 -34.57 -4.19
CA SER A 387 -7.07 -34.92 -4.85
C SER A 387 -6.32 -33.67 -5.27
N VAL A 388 -5.00 -33.68 -5.16
CA VAL A 388 -4.13 -32.64 -5.67
C VAL A 388 -2.84 -33.25 -6.19
N THR A 389 -2.37 -32.75 -7.33
CA THR A 389 -1.11 -33.16 -7.95
C THR A 389 -0.20 -31.95 -8.06
N PRO A 390 0.77 -31.78 -7.15
CA PRO A 390 1.70 -30.67 -7.19
C PRO A 390 2.56 -30.69 -8.45
N VAL A 391 2.91 -29.51 -8.98
CA VAL A 391 3.70 -29.37 -10.21
C VAL A 391 5.19 -29.59 -9.97
N ALA A 392 5.72 -29.25 -8.78
CA ALA A 392 7.14 -29.33 -8.46
C ALA A 392 7.36 -30.22 -7.23
N GLN A 393 7.17 -31.52 -7.38
CA GLN A 393 7.16 -32.49 -6.29
C GLN A 393 8.51 -32.66 -5.59
N ASP A 394 9.59 -32.56 -6.33
CA ASP A 394 10.97 -32.60 -5.85
C ASP A 394 11.31 -31.48 -4.84
N ARG A 395 10.49 -30.44 -4.82
CA ARG A 395 10.65 -29.27 -3.93
C ARG A 395 9.75 -29.28 -2.72
N LEU A 396 8.87 -30.26 -2.60
CA LEU A 396 7.91 -30.35 -1.51
C LEU A 396 8.44 -31.23 -0.38
N ALA A 397 8.37 -30.71 0.85
CA ALA A 397 8.63 -31.49 2.06
C ALA A 397 7.36 -32.21 2.53
N GLU A 398 6.23 -31.52 2.50
CA GLU A 398 4.97 -32.02 3.00
C GLU A 398 3.79 -31.39 2.25
N VAL A 399 2.68 -32.12 2.17
CA VAL A 399 1.39 -31.62 1.67
C VAL A 399 0.34 -31.88 2.74
N GLU A 400 -0.33 -30.83 3.16
CA GLU A 400 -1.42 -30.91 4.12
C GLU A 400 -2.74 -30.45 3.48
N ILE A 401 -3.81 -31.15 3.81
CA ILE A 401 -5.16 -30.81 3.39
C ILE A 401 -5.97 -30.45 4.63
N TYR A 402 -6.50 -29.25 4.65
CA TYR A 402 -7.36 -28.75 5.71
C TYR A 402 -8.79 -28.60 5.23
N TYR A 403 -9.73 -28.91 6.09
CA TYR A 403 -11.15 -28.76 5.81
C TYR A 403 -11.91 -28.18 6.99
N SER A 404 -13.05 -27.57 6.70
CA SER A 404 -13.99 -27.09 7.71
C SER A 404 -15.42 -27.16 7.19
N TYR A 405 -16.35 -27.44 8.08
CA TYR A 405 -17.80 -27.37 7.81
C TYR A 405 -18.40 -26.03 8.24
N ASP A 406 -17.66 -25.19 8.94
CA ASP A 406 -18.13 -23.89 9.40
C ASP A 406 -18.08 -22.87 8.25
N PRO A 407 -19.23 -22.31 7.85
CA PRO A 407 -19.28 -21.27 6.81
C PRO A 407 -18.67 -19.94 7.26
N ASN A 408 -18.57 -19.68 8.59
CA ASN A 408 -18.02 -18.46 9.11
C ASN A 408 -16.50 -18.46 8.97
N CYS A 409 -15.98 -17.68 8.02
CA CYS A 409 -14.56 -17.65 7.72
C CYS A 409 -13.67 -17.07 8.84
N VAL A 410 -14.24 -16.36 9.82
CA VAL A 410 -13.48 -15.75 10.92
C VAL A 410 -13.35 -16.71 12.11
N THR A 411 -14.41 -17.42 12.43
CA THR A 411 -14.46 -18.32 13.61
C THR A 411 -14.24 -19.78 13.24
N ARG A 412 -14.09 -20.07 11.97
CA ARG A 412 -13.94 -21.42 11.41
C ARG A 412 -12.82 -22.19 12.06
N PHE A 413 -13.14 -23.39 12.54
CA PHE A 413 -12.14 -24.35 12.98
C PHE A 413 -11.72 -25.24 11.82
N TRP A 414 -10.44 -25.25 11.53
CA TRP A 414 -9.84 -26.05 10.48
C TRP A 414 -9.35 -27.41 11.03
N LYS A 415 -9.69 -28.46 10.35
CA LYS A 415 -9.24 -29.83 10.65
C LYS A 415 -8.27 -30.29 9.58
N LYS A 416 -7.15 -30.88 9.99
CA LYS A 416 -6.22 -31.54 9.08
C LYS A 416 -6.81 -32.86 8.66
N ALA A 417 -6.90 -33.17 7.38
CA ALA A 417 -7.30 -34.44 6.84
C ALA A 417 -6.14 -35.43 6.87
N LEU A 418 -6.45 -36.73 7.01
CA LEU A 418 -5.47 -37.79 6.79
C LEU A 418 -5.18 -37.87 5.29
N VAL A 419 -3.99 -37.52 4.90
CA VAL A 419 -3.55 -37.53 3.49
C VAL A 419 -2.93 -38.87 3.18
N LYS A 420 -3.37 -39.48 2.07
CA LYS A 420 -2.71 -40.65 1.49
C LYS A 420 -1.94 -40.21 0.26
N THR A 421 -0.69 -40.60 0.18
CA THR A 421 0.14 -40.35 -1.01
C THR A 421 -0.02 -41.57 -1.94
N GLU A 422 -0.49 -41.32 -3.17
CA GLU A 422 -0.50 -42.30 -4.24
C GLU A 422 0.67 -42.00 -5.17
N TRP A 423 1.65 -42.88 -5.16
CA TRP A 423 2.83 -42.77 -6.05
C TRP A 423 2.42 -42.89 -7.54
N PRO A 424 2.97 -42.11 -8.47
CA PRO A 424 4.13 -41.25 -8.22
C PRO A 424 3.81 -39.84 -7.77
N SER A 425 2.56 -39.34 -7.71
CA SER A 425 2.44 -37.90 -7.63
C SER A 425 1.11 -37.30 -7.21
N SER A 426 0.18 -38.04 -6.66
CA SER A 426 -1.08 -37.47 -6.16
C SER A 426 -1.25 -37.61 -4.67
N TYR A 427 -1.86 -36.60 -4.05
CA TYR A 427 -2.23 -36.60 -2.64
C TYR A 427 -3.75 -36.62 -2.55
N LYS A 428 -4.28 -37.61 -1.82
CA LYS A 428 -5.73 -37.79 -1.67
C LYS A 428 -6.11 -37.76 -0.20
N ALA A 429 -7.26 -37.19 0.09
CA ALA A 429 -7.86 -37.28 1.41
C ALA A 429 -9.37 -37.53 1.28
N ALA A 430 -9.90 -38.31 2.24
CA ALA A 430 -11.31 -38.57 2.32
C ALA A 430 -11.86 -38.07 3.66
N VAL A 431 -12.98 -37.37 3.62
CA VAL A 431 -13.61 -36.76 4.80
C VAL A 431 -15.09 -37.15 4.85
N ASN A 432 -15.48 -37.77 5.96
CA ASN A 432 -16.84 -38.26 6.17
C ASN A 432 -17.82 -37.09 6.30
N ARG A 433 -18.83 -37.03 5.40
CA ARG A 433 -19.89 -36.02 5.40
C ARG A 433 -21.11 -36.42 6.26
N LEU A 434 -21.19 -37.66 6.72
CA LEU A 434 -22.40 -38.33 7.26
C LEU A 434 -23.03 -37.72 8.53
N ARG A 435 -22.50 -36.64 9.09
CA ARG A 435 -23.04 -36.06 10.34
C ARG A 435 -23.67 -34.68 10.22
N TYR A 436 -23.79 -34.11 9.01
CA TYR A 436 -24.24 -32.70 8.87
C TYR A 436 -25.31 -32.56 7.77
N PRO A 437 -26.30 -31.68 7.97
CA PRO A 437 -27.40 -31.47 7.00
C PRO A 437 -26.91 -30.89 5.68
N ASN A 438 -27.67 -31.13 4.63
CA ASN A 438 -27.40 -30.84 3.20
C ASN A 438 -27.03 -29.39 2.85
N HIS A 439 -27.00 -28.46 3.80
CA HIS A 439 -26.77 -27.03 3.57
C HIS A 439 -25.38 -26.54 3.99
N LEU A 440 -24.52 -27.38 4.56
CA LEU A 440 -23.19 -26.96 4.98
C LEU A 440 -22.20 -27.06 3.82
N LYS A 441 -21.63 -25.93 3.45
CA LYS A 441 -20.55 -25.84 2.45
C LYS A 441 -19.26 -26.35 3.10
N LEU A 442 -18.66 -27.35 2.51
CA LEU A 442 -17.31 -27.81 2.85
C LEU A 442 -16.31 -26.81 2.23
N VAL A 443 -15.37 -26.35 3.02
CA VAL A 443 -14.28 -25.48 2.57
C VAL A 443 -12.98 -26.26 2.70
N LEU A 444 -12.18 -26.22 1.67
CA LEU A 444 -10.92 -26.90 1.55
C LEU A 444 -9.77 -25.92 1.37
N VAL A 445 -8.64 -26.19 2.00
CA VAL A 445 -7.35 -25.55 1.76
C VAL A 445 -6.28 -26.62 1.66
N VAL A 446 -5.48 -26.56 0.61
CA VAL A 446 -4.28 -27.37 0.46
C VAL A 446 -3.07 -26.52 0.81
N HIS A 447 -2.26 -26.99 1.72
CA HIS A 447 -1.04 -26.31 2.15
C HIS A 447 0.18 -27.13 1.70
N PHE A 448 1.11 -26.47 1.03
CA PHE A 448 2.36 -27.05 0.60
C PHE A 448 3.50 -26.49 1.44
N TYR A 449 4.32 -27.38 2.03
CA TYR A 449 5.57 -27.00 2.68
C TYR A 449 6.72 -27.25 1.72
N LEU A 450 7.57 -26.25 1.53
CA LEU A 450 8.77 -26.38 0.72
C LEU A 450 9.89 -27.06 1.52
N SER A 451 10.72 -27.85 0.85
CA SER A 451 11.84 -28.53 1.49
C SER A 451 12.89 -27.53 2.01
N SER A 452 13.64 -27.93 3.05
CA SER A 452 14.69 -27.11 3.65
C SER A 452 15.82 -26.73 2.68
N THR A 453 16.00 -27.47 1.60
CA THR A 453 16.96 -27.14 0.53
C THR A 453 16.54 -25.96 -0.33
N TRP A 454 15.35 -25.45 -0.12
CA TRP A 454 14.77 -24.33 -0.86
C TRP A 454 14.99 -22.96 -0.18
N TRP A 455 15.34 -22.98 1.12
CA TRP A 455 15.56 -21.77 1.94
C TRP A 455 17.00 -21.24 1.84
#